data_bb25f57b557db1d2bd134346f32e3edf
#
_entry.id   bb25f57b557db1d2bd134346f32e3edf
#
_cell.length_a   1.000
_cell.length_b   1.000
_cell.length_c   1.000
_cell.angle_alpha   90.00
_cell.angle_beta   90.00
_cell.angle_gamma   90.00
#
_symmetry.space_group_name_H-M   'P 1'
#
loop_
_entity.id
_entity.type
_entity.pdbx_description
1 polymer ?
#
loop_
_entity_poly.entity_id
_entity_poly.type
_entity_poly.pdbx_seq_one_letter_code
_entity_poly.pdbx_strand_id
1 'polypeptide(L)'
;MARIRARPWAIFIFLTWLIPFTTTIWSTGIFARGETTLPLLFKGDTAYSAIQDQLNYGNRIPGTTPRKECANYFKSELAQYATVIDHNYTLHGIACQNVLGVLNPTESGSIVILGAHYDSRAKADKDPISPDSPCPGANDGAAGSAVLLELARVFYEIRTKLQVQIWFVFFDAEDQGSGGLSGFGWAEGSQEFAINLETFLGSTPLSAVKLMLLLDMVGGTGLRFAKDGWTNSEIQELFFQLGRDLGYASAFPTDPHYFSKSLIDDHKWFASRGIPSVDFIIDFTDPSGPWPYHHTTGDNLAHISTDSLDITGKTLERFFHEYYVSAVDGGGGKNPFWGMTGDWFLTEAGAILISCVFGACVVLGTILAFKAYTLKKHEVLKE
;
A
#
# COMPACT_ATOMS: atom_id res chain seq x y z
N MET A 1 27.73 -68.02 4.61
CA MET A 1 27.54 -66.58 4.36
C MET A 1 26.09 -66.35 3.95
N ALA A 2 25.27 -65.78 4.85
CA ALA A 2 23.84 -65.59 4.63
C ALA A 2 23.64 -64.29 3.82
N ARG A 3 23.13 -64.39 2.59
CA ARG A 3 22.77 -63.23 1.76
C ARG A 3 21.42 -62.72 2.26
N ILE A 4 21.41 -61.51 2.89
CA ILE A 4 20.21 -60.79 3.23
C ILE A 4 19.60 -60.31 1.89
N ARG A 5 18.50 -60.95 1.47
CA ARG A 5 17.67 -60.45 0.37
C ARG A 5 16.81 -59.34 0.87
N ALA A 6 17.17 -58.08 0.59
CA ALA A 6 16.27 -56.93 0.82
C ALA A 6 15.03 -57.10 -0.06
N ARG A 7 13.86 -57.17 0.57
CA ARG A 7 12.56 -57.30 -0.10
C ARG A 7 12.18 -55.95 -0.71
N PRO A 8 11.87 -55.85 -2.00
CA PRO A 8 11.54 -54.60 -2.65
C PRO A 8 10.32 -53.87 -2.07
N TRP A 9 9.50 -54.55 -1.30
CA TRP A 9 8.31 -54.01 -0.63
C TRP A 9 8.65 -53.01 0.49
N ALA A 10 9.79 -53.12 1.15
CA ALA A 10 10.18 -52.21 2.23
C ALA A 10 10.51 -50.78 1.69
N ILE A 11 10.99 -50.70 0.45
CA ILE A 11 11.30 -49.40 -0.18
C ILE A 11 10.00 -48.70 -0.62
N PHE A 12 8.98 -49.47 -1.06
CA PHE A 12 7.71 -48.93 -1.50
C PHE A 12 6.89 -48.34 -0.31
N ILE A 13 6.93 -49.03 0.83
CA ILE A 13 6.23 -48.56 2.05
C ILE A 13 6.92 -47.33 2.62
N PHE A 14 8.24 -47.21 2.54
CA PHE A 14 8.96 -46.04 3.03
C PHE A 14 8.68 -44.79 2.18
N LEU A 15 8.54 -44.95 0.86
CA LEU A 15 8.22 -43.84 -0.06
C LEU A 15 6.77 -43.37 0.04
N THR A 16 5.82 -44.29 0.31
CA THR A 16 4.40 -43.93 0.47
C THR A 16 4.10 -43.22 1.81
N TRP A 17 4.96 -43.35 2.81
CA TRP A 17 4.86 -42.66 4.09
C TRP A 17 5.63 -41.32 4.10
N LEU A 18 6.65 -41.15 3.26
CA LEU A 18 7.39 -39.90 3.15
C LEU A 18 6.58 -38.80 2.41
N ILE A 19 5.71 -39.16 1.46
CA ILE A 19 4.90 -38.21 0.71
C ILE A 19 3.86 -37.51 1.59
N PRO A 20 3.04 -38.17 2.41
CA PRO A 20 2.13 -37.49 3.33
C PRO A 20 2.86 -36.76 4.47
N PHE A 21 4.05 -37.22 4.90
CA PHE A 21 4.81 -36.58 5.96
C PHE A 21 5.44 -35.28 5.47
N THR A 22 5.91 -35.23 4.23
CA THR A 22 6.43 -33.98 3.61
C THR A 22 5.29 -33.02 3.29
N THR A 23 4.14 -33.47 2.79
CA THR A 23 2.98 -32.60 2.54
C THR A 23 2.36 -32.08 3.84
N THR A 24 2.37 -32.86 4.92
CA THR A 24 1.88 -32.42 6.24
C THR A 24 2.83 -31.44 6.91
N ILE A 25 4.16 -31.61 6.78
CA ILE A 25 5.14 -30.64 7.29
C ILE A 25 5.08 -29.33 6.49
N TRP A 26 4.84 -29.40 5.18
CA TRP A 26 4.69 -28.22 4.34
C TRP A 26 3.37 -27.48 4.55
N SER A 27 2.29 -28.21 4.91
CA SER A 27 0.99 -27.57 5.14
C SER A 27 0.78 -27.04 6.56
N THR A 28 1.59 -27.42 7.53
CA THR A 28 1.36 -27.05 8.94
C THR A 28 2.53 -26.38 9.67
N GLY A 29 3.72 -26.31 9.06
CA GLY A 29 4.88 -25.98 9.86
C GLY A 29 5.83 -24.87 9.38
N ILE A 30 5.83 -24.49 8.11
CA ILE A 30 6.85 -23.55 7.61
C ILE A 30 6.24 -22.20 7.21
N PHE A 31 4.93 -22.13 7.02
CA PHE A 31 4.19 -20.90 6.74
C PHE A 31 3.08 -20.65 7.76
N ALA A 32 3.33 -20.90 9.04
CA ALA A 32 2.51 -20.26 10.05
C ALA A 32 2.65 -18.75 9.80
N ARG A 33 1.62 -18.12 9.22
CA ARG A 33 1.51 -16.67 9.12
C ARG A 33 1.71 -16.18 10.55
N GLY A 34 2.86 -15.58 10.84
CA GLY A 34 3.07 -14.92 12.11
C GLY A 34 2.01 -13.83 12.20
N GLU A 35 1.02 -13.99 13.05
CA GLU A 35 0.12 -12.90 13.35
C GLU A 35 0.90 -11.89 14.17
N THR A 36 0.79 -10.62 13.80
CA THR A 36 1.40 -9.56 14.60
C THR A 36 0.72 -9.49 15.97
N THR A 37 1.51 -9.35 17.01
CA THR A 37 1.05 -9.13 18.39
C THR A 37 1.05 -7.66 18.77
N LEU A 38 1.50 -6.77 17.87
CA LEU A 38 1.55 -5.34 18.12
C LEU A 38 0.12 -4.77 18.18
N PRO A 39 -0.19 -3.96 19.21
CA PRO A 39 -1.47 -3.26 19.27
C PRO A 39 -1.53 -2.19 18.17
N LEU A 40 -2.73 -1.90 17.70
CA LEU A 40 -2.98 -0.76 16.83
C LEU A 40 -3.07 0.51 17.66
N LEU A 41 -2.29 1.53 17.28
CA LEU A 41 -2.12 2.80 18.00
C LEU A 41 -2.81 3.97 17.30
N PHE A 42 -3.25 3.78 16.05
CA PHE A 42 -3.92 4.81 15.25
C PHE A 42 -5.25 5.23 15.88
N LYS A 43 -5.52 6.54 15.87
CA LYS A 43 -6.73 7.15 16.44
C LYS A 43 -7.41 8.04 15.42
N GLY A 44 -8.63 7.66 15.00
CA GLY A 44 -9.46 8.46 14.09
C GLY A 44 -9.80 9.84 14.64
N ASP A 45 -9.98 9.98 15.95
CA ASP A 45 -10.23 11.29 16.59
C ASP A 45 -9.06 12.26 16.43
N THR A 46 -7.82 11.77 16.49
CA THR A 46 -6.61 12.59 16.27
C THR A 46 -6.57 13.06 14.80
N ALA A 47 -6.81 12.17 13.86
CA ALA A 47 -6.88 12.53 12.45
C ALA A 47 -8.06 13.49 12.17
N TYR A 48 -9.22 13.30 12.78
CA TYR A 48 -10.34 14.23 12.65
C TYR A 48 -9.99 15.65 13.15
N SER A 49 -9.29 15.76 14.28
CA SER A 49 -8.79 17.05 14.78
C SER A 49 -7.83 17.71 13.79
N ALA A 50 -6.95 16.94 13.16
CA ALA A 50 -6.04 17.44 12.12
C ALA A 50 -6.78 17.92 10.86
N ILE A 51 -7.94 17.34 10.51
CA ILE A 51 -8.81 17.87 9.45
C ILE A 51 -9.36 19.24 9.87
N GLN A 52 -9.85 19.37 11.10
CA GLN A 52 -10.36 20.66 11.62
C GLN A 52 -9.30 21.76 11.56
N ASP A 53 -8.05 21.44 11.95
CA ASP A 53 -6.93 22.37 11.91
C ASP A 53 -6.65 22.85 10.49
N GLN A 54 -6.66 21.95 9.50
CA GLN A 54 -6.48 22.30 8.10
C GLN A 54 -7.59 23.22 7.58
N LEU A 55 -8.85 22.92 7.91
CA LEU A 55 -10.01 23.70 7.49
C LEU A 55 -10.07 25.08 8.15
N ASN A 56 -9.50 25.25 9.34
CA ASN A 56 -9.40 26.53 10.04
C ASN A 56 -8.51 27.54 9.30
N TYR A 57 -7.56 27.09 8.46
CA TYR A 57 -6.80 27.99 7.57
C TYR A 57 -7.67 28.51 6.40
N GLY A 58 -8.74 27.81 6.06
CA GLY A 58 -9.61 28.11 4.92
C GLY A 58 -9.34 27.19 3.73
N ASN A 59 -9.82 27.61 2.54
CA ASN A 59 -9.66 26.83 1.32
C ASN A 59 -8.20 26.85 0.85
N ARG A 60 -7.61 25.66 0.76
CA ARG A 60 -6.16 25.46 0.52
C ARG A 60 -5.81 25.47 -0.96
N ILE A 61 -6.32 26.48 -1.68
CA ILE A 61 -6.14 26.62 -3.12
C ILE A 61 -4.66 26.98 -3.41
N PRO A 62 -3.99 26.35 -4.40
CA PRO A 62 -2.61 26.67 -4.79
C PRO A 62 -2.36 28.17 -4.98
N GLY A 63 -1.23 28.66 -4.46
CA GLY A 63 -0.85 30.06 -4.51
C GLY A 63 -1.46 30.96 -3.43
N THR A 64 -2.42 30.48 -2.63
CA THR A 64 -3.09 31.28 -1.59
C THR A 64 -2.37 31.22 -0.24
N THR A 65 -2.68 32.20 0.63
CA THR A 65 -2.18 32.19 2.02
C THR A 65 -2.66 30.98 2.81
N PRO A 66 -3.96 30.57 2.80
CA PRO A 66 -4.42 29.36 3.47
C PRO A 66 -3.62 28.11 3.11
N ARG A 67 -3.34 27.90 1.82
CA ARG A 67 -2.52 26.77 1.37
C ARG A 67 -1.11 26.83 1.96
N LYS A 68 -0.47 28.00 1.94
CA LYS A 68 0.88 28.19 2.50
C LYS A 68 0.91 27.95 4.01
N GLU A 69 -0.08 28.43 4.75
CA GLU A 69 -0.19 28.23 6.20
C GLU A 69 -0.42 26.75 6.53
N CYS A 70 -1.25 26.06 5.74
CA CYS A 70 -1.46 24.61 5.89
C CYS A 70 -0.17 23.83 5.62
N ALA A 71 0.62 24.18 4.59
CA ALA A 71 1.92 23.57 4.37
C ALA A 71 2.89 23.78 5.56
N ASN A 72 2.88 24.98 6.15
CA ASN A 72 3.68 25.25 7.36
C ASN A 72 3.19 24.44 8.58
N TYR A 73 1.90 24.23 8.71
CA TYR A 73 1.32 23.34 9.72
C TYR A 73 1.86 21.92 9.56
N PHE A 74 1.81 21.31 8.37
CA PHE A 74 2.37 19.99 8.14
C PHE A 74 3.85 19.92 8.47
N LYS A 75 4.63 20.92 8.10
CA LYS A 75 6.07 20.96 8.44
C LYS A 75 6.30 20.96 9.95
N SER A 76 5.51 21.75 10.67
CA SER A 76 5.59 21.84 12.13
C SER A 76 5.23 20.52 12.81
N GLU A 77 4.14 19.89 12.37
CA GLU A 77 3.70 18.62 12.94
C GLU A 77 4.66 17.46 12.60
N LEU A 78 5.07 17.35 11.35
CA LEU A 78 6.01 16.30 10.92
C LEU A 78 7.39 16.43 11.58
N ALA A 79 7.86 17.64 11.89
CA ALA A 79 9.17 17.86 12.51
C ALA A 79 9.29 17.20 13.89
N GLN A 80 8.18 16.83 14.52
CA GLN A 80 8.17 16.07 15.78
C GLN A 80 8.56 14.60 15.55
N TYR A 81 8.39 14.07 14.35
CA TYR A 81 8.47 12.63 14.04
C TYR A 81 9.46 12.29 12.93
N ALA A 82 9.73 13.21 12.01
CA ALA A 82 10.46 12.97 10.77
C ALA A 82 11.40 14.12 10.42
N THR A 83 12.37 13.85 9.55
CA THR A 83 13.17 14.91 8.92
C THR A 83 12.33 15.53 7.81
N VAL A 84 12.09 16.86 7.90
CA VAL A 84 11.23 17.58 6.95
C VAL A 84 12.06 18.19 5.83
N ILE A 85 11.58 18.06 4.60
CA ILE A 85 12.18 18.60 3.39
C ILE A 85 11.09 19.35 2.60
N ASP A 86 11.39 20.58 2.18
CA ASP A 86 10.52 21.37 1.34
C ASP A 86 10.79 21.09 -0.13
N HIS A 87 9.73 20.83 -0.90
CA HIS A 87 9.76 20.78 -2.35
C HIS A 87 8.98 21.96 -2.91
N ASN A 88 9.70 23.05 -3.21
CA ASN A 88 9.12 24.28 -3.76
C ASN A 88 9.25 24.29 -5.29
N TYR A 89 8.17 24.59 -5.97
CA TYR A 89 8.13 24.66 -7.44
C TYR A 89 7.10 25.69 -7.90
N THR A 90 7.02 25.91 -9.21
CA THR A 90 6.06 26.84 -9.81
C THR A 90 5.32 26.15 -10.95
N LEU A 91 4.00 26.14 -10.88
CA LEU A 91 3.11 25.65 -11.94
C LEU A 91 2.29 26.83 -12.47
N HIS A 92 2.28 27.02 -13.79
CA HIS A 92 1.47 28.05 -14.46
C HIS A 92 1.66 29.46 -13.87
N GLY A 93 2.86 29.76 -13.35
CA GLY A 93 3.18 31.03 -12.69
C GLY A 93 2.74 31.14 -11.22
N ILE A 94 2.17 30.08 -10.65
CA ILE A 94 1.71 30.01 -9.26
C ILE A 94 2.74 29.21 -8.44
N ALA A 95 3.13 29.76 -7.28
CA ALA A 95 4.03 29.08 -6.35
C ALA A 95 3.30 27.95 -5.62
N CYS A 96 3.80 26.75 -5.77
CA CYS A 96 3.31 25.51 -5.15
C CYS A 96 4.39 24.90 -4.24
N GLN A 97 4.00 23.99 -3.36
CA GLN A 97 4.90 23.35 -2.42
C GLN A 97 4.40 21.97 -2.00
N ASN A 98 5.18 20.93 -2.26
CA ASN A 98 5.00 19.66 -1.56
C ASN A 98 5.82 19.66 -0.27
N VAL A 99 5.36 18.91 0.73
CA VAL A 99 6.07 18.72 2.00
C VAL A 99 6.42 17.26 2.14
N LEU A 100 7.70 16.96 2.35
CA LEU A 100 8.20 15.60 2.56
C LEU A 100 8.69 15.45 3.99
N GLY A 101 8.19 14.44 4.70
CA GLY A 101 8.72 13.97 5.99
C GLY A 101 9.39 12.61 5.82
N VAL A 102 10.65 12.46 6.22
CA VAL A 102 11.40 11.21 6.14
C VAL A 102 11.58 10.62 7.53
N LEU A 103 10.92 9.50 7.80
CA LEU A 103 11.11 8.70 9.00
C LEU A 103 12.15 7.60 8.74
N ASN A 104 13.03 7.34 9.71
CA ASN A 104 14.15 6.41 9.62
C ASN A 104 15.12 6.72 8.45
N PRO A 105 15.66 7.94 8.34
CA PRO A 105 16.49 8.34 7.20
C PRO A 105 17.80 7.56 7.10
N THR A 106 18.22 6.86 8.14
CA THR A 106 19.42 6.01 8.16
C THR A 106 19.15 4.56 7.81
N GLU A 107 17.87 4.16 7.70
CA GLU A 107 17.50 2.82 7.25
C GLU A 107 17.85 2.65 5.78
N SER A 108 18.64 1.63 5.47
CA SER A 108 19.08 1.34 4.10
C SER A 108 18.36 0.12 3.56
N GLY A 109 17.68 0.24 2.46
CA GLY A 109 17.09 -0.93 1.82
C GLY A 109 15.79 -0.64 1.12
N SER A 110 14.72 -0.46 1.87
CA SER A 110 13.40 -0.21 1.30
C SER A 110 12.84 1.13 1.71
N ILE A 111 12.20 1.82 0.77
CA ILE A 111 11.45 3.04 0.98
C ILE A 111 10.00 2.77 0.64
N VAL A 112 9.08 3.16 1.52
CA VAL A 112 7.65 3.22 1.24
C VAL A 112 7.22 4.68 1.28
N ILE A 113 6.57 5.13 0.23
CA ILE A 113 5.98 6.47 0.15
C ILE A 113 4.52 6.36 0.55
N LEU A 114 4.12 7.17 1.53
CA LEU A 114 2.73 7.44 1.89
C LEU A 114 2.41 8.84 1.41
N GLY A 115 1.46 8.99 0.50
CA GLY A 115 1.11 10.25 -0.12
C GLY A 115 -0.35 10.63 0.12
N ALA A 116 -0.62 11.92 0.17
CA ALA A 116 -1.96 12.51 0.10
C ALA A 116 -1.82 13.94 -0.41
N HIS A 117 -2.79 14.41 -1.19
CA HIS A 117 -2.83 15.84 -1.48
C HIS A 117 -3.43 16.62 -0.30
N TYR A 118 -3.14 17.91 -0.24
CA TYR A 118 -3.66 18.78 0.81
C TYR A 118 -4.31 20.06 0.29
N ASP A 119 -4.12 20.36 -1.00
CA ASP A 119 -4.85 21.45 -1.63
C ASP A 119 -6.36 21.12 -1.69
N SER A 120 -7.17 22.12 -1.89
CA SER A 120 -8.58 21.99 -2.11
C SER A 120 -9.01 22.66 -3.39
N ARG A 121 -10.03 22.15 -4.03
CA ARG A 121 -10.54 22.60 -5.32
C ARG A 121 -10.98 24.06 -5.27
N ALA A 122 -10.52 24.84 -6.26
CA ALA A 122 -10.84 26.25 -6.37
C ALA A 122 -12.31 26.52 -6.69
N LYS A 123 -13.01 25.56 -7.30
CA LYS A 123 -14.42 25.66 -7.67
C LYS A 123 -15.15 24.35 -7.42
N ALA A 124 -16.30 24.44 -6.79
CA ALA A 124 -17.21 23.32 -6.56
C ALA A 124 -18.03 23.02 -7.83
N ASP A 125 -17.34 22.68 -8.93
CA ASP A 125 -17.92 22.59 -10.27
C ASP A 125 -19.01 21.52 -10.44
N LYS A 126 -19.18 20.63 -9.45
CA LYS A 126 -20.29 19.66 -9.36
C LYS A 126 -21.40 20.10 -8.38
N ASP A 127 -21.23 21.23 -7.70
CA ASP A 127 -22.25 21.76 -6.78
C ASP A 127 -23.42 22.34 -7.58
N PRO A 128 -24.66 21.85 -7.40
CA PRO A 128 -25.80 22.32 -8.19
C PRO A 128 -26.26 23.74 -7.83
N ILE A 129 -25.82 24.29 -6.69
CA ILE A 129 -26.24 25.59 -6.16
C ILE A 129 -25.12 26.61 -6.26
N SER A 130 -23.89 26.22 -5.98
CA SER A 130 -22.74 27.12 -5.82
C SER A 130 -21.50 26.66 -6.60
N PRO A 131 -21.59 26.43 -7.92
CA PRO A 131 -20.53 25.82 -8.71
C PRO A 131 -19.23 26.66 -8.82
N ASP A 132 -19.32 27.95 -8.57
CA ASP A 132 -18.15 28.87 -8.57
C ASP A 132 -17.54 29.10 -7.17
N SER A 133 -18.14 28.55 -6.12
CA SER A 133 -17.59 28.60 -4.77
C SER A 133 -16.44 27.61 -4.63
N PRO A 134 -15.41 27.89 -3.80
CA PRO A 134 -14.36 26.91 -3.53
C PRO A 134 -14.90 25.73 -2.71
N CYS A 135 -14.35 24.53 -2.91
CA CYS A 135 -14.62 23.38 -2.06
C CYS A 135 -13.89 23.52 -0.72
N PRO A 136 -14.53 23.20 0.41
CA PRO A 136 -13.81 23.10 1.70
C PRO A 136 -12.75 22.00 1.70
N GLY A 137 -12.97 20.90 0.98
CA GLY A 137 -12.03 19.81 0.83
C GLY A 137 -11.76 19.07 2.14
N ALA A 138 -12.81 18.71 2.89
CA ALA A 138 -12.66 18.02 4.16
C ALA A 138 -12.25 16.55 3.97
N ASN A 139 -12.83 15.89 2.95
CA ASN A 139 -12.42 14.56 2.53
C ASN A 139 -11.38 14.64 1.44
N ASP A 140 -11.61 15.50 0.48
CA ASP A 140 -10.83 15.77 -0.74
C ASP A 140 -9.83 16.91 -0.49
N GLY A 141 -8.79 16.62 0.01
CA GLY A 141 -7.47 16.30 0.39
C GLY A 141 -7.20 16.34 1.90
N ALA A 142 -8.06 16.97 2.77
CA ALA A 142 -7.69 17.09 4.18
C ALA A 142 -7.72 15.75 4.93
N ALA A 143 -8.60 14.80 4.57
CA ALA A 143 -8.69 13.53 5.27
C ALA A 143 -7.45 12.64 5.05
N GLY A 144 -6.99 12.50 3.82
CA GLY A 144 -5.76 11.75 3.52
C GLY A 144 -4.56 12.33 4.25
N SER A 145 -4.37 13.65 4.14
CA SER A 145 -3.30 14.38 4.83
C SER A 145 -3.34 14.22 6.35
N ALA A 146 -4.53 14.23 6.96
CA ALA A 146 -4.70 14.04 8.40
C ALA A 146 -4.35 12.61 8.84
N VAL A 147 -4.74 11.60 8.04
CA VAL A 147 -4.35 10.21 8.29
C VAL A 147 -2.82 10.07 8.22
N LEU A 148 -2.15 10.72 7.25
CA LEU A 148 -0.68 10.70 7.17
C LEU A 148 -0.01 11.29 8.42
N LEU A 149 -0.52 12.39 8.97
CA LEU A 149 0.03 12.97 10.21
C LEU A 149 -0.10 12.01 11.40
N GLU A 150 -1.25 11.40 11.58
CA GLU A 150 -1.43 10.44 12.68
C GLU A 150 -0.59 9.17 12.47
N LEU A 151 -0.45 8.69 11.23
CA LEU A 151 0.47 7.59 10.91
C LEU A 151 1.94 7.95 11.18
N ALA A 152 2.35 9.21 10.96
CA ALA A 152 3.70 9.65 11.28
C ALA A 152 3.98 9.54 12.78
N ARG A 153 3.03 9.93 13.64
CA ARG A 153 3.10 9.71 15.08
C ARG A 153 3.17 8.22 15.43
N VAL A 154 2.26 7.42 14.88
CA VAL A 154 2.19 5.98 15.16
C VAL A 154 3.48 5.27 14.78
N PHE A 155 3.98 5.51 13.58
CA PHE A 155 5.21 4.85 13.12
C PHE A 155 6.46 5.36 13.84
N TYR A 156 6.46 6.60 14.32
CA TYR A 156 7.53 7.09 15.18
C TYR A 156 7.59 6.35 16.51
N GLU A 157 6.46 5.97 17.12
CA GLU A 157 6.42 5.17 18.35
C GLU A 157 7.08 3.80 18.18
N ILE A 158 6.94 3.19 17.00
CA ILE A 158 7.52 1.88 16.70
C ILE A 158 8.77 1.94 15.81
N ARG A 159 9.33 3.14 15.57
CA ARG A 159 10.40 3.38 14.57
C ARG A 159 11.62 2.48 14.72
N THR A 160 11.97 2.08 15.95
CA THR A 160 13.12 1.19 16.22
C THR A 160 12.86 -0.27 15.80
N LYS A 161 11.62 -0.62 15.53
CA LYS A 161 11.20 -1.96 15.08
C LYS A 161 10.96 -2.00 13.55
N LEU A 162 10.77 -0.84 12.92
CA LEU A 162 10.50 -0.74 11.48
C LEU A 162 11.77 -1.00 10.67
N GLN A 163 11.67 -1.90 9.72
CA GLN A 163 12.74 -2.28 8.79
C GLN A 163 12.59 -1.59 7.43
N VAL A 164 12.15 -0.34 7.45
CA VAL A 164 11.84 0.44 6.25
C VAL A 164 12.00 1.93 6.54
N GLN A 165 12.40 2.69 5.54
CA GLN A 165 12.29 4.14 5.53
C GLN A 165 10.89 4.51 5.04
N ILE A 166 10.20 5.40 5.76
CA ILE A 166 8.86 5.87 5.37
C ILE A 166 8.95 7.34 4.97
N TRP A 167 8.42 7.65 3.79
CA TRP A 167 8.29 9.00 3.28
C TRP A 167 6.82 9.42 3.32
N PHE A 168 6.50 10.43 4.12
CA PHE A 168 5.18 11.07 4.16
C PHE A 168 5.21 12.26 3.22
N VAL A 169 4.45 12.22 2.13
CA VAL A 169 4.45 13.28 1.12
C VAL A 169 3.07 13.90 1.03
N PHE A 170 3.02 15.21 1.31
CA PHE A 170 1.82 16.03 1.17
C PHE A 170 1.93 16.78 -0.15
N PHE A 171 1.08 16.43 -1.11
CA PHE A 171 1.09 17.01 -2.44
C PHE A 171 0.22 18.27 -2.51
N ASP A 172 0.72 19.30 -3.22
CA ASP A 172 -0.01 20.50 -3.59
C ASP A 172 -0.50 20.35 -5.05
N ALA A 173 -1.53 21.08 -5.42
CA ALA A 173 -1.99 21.19 -6.80
C ALA A 173 -2.40 19.84 -7.45
N GLU A 174 -3.08 19.00 -6.70
CA GLU A 174 -3.72 17.79 -7.21
C GLU A 174 -5.05 18.14 -7.88
N ASP A 175 -5.95 18.82 -7.12
CA ASP A 175 -7.38 18.93 -7.41
C ASP A 175 -7.75 20.21 -8.18
N GLN A 176 -6.90 20.61 -9.14
CA GLN A 176 -7.13 21.83 -9.93
C GLN A 176 -7.42 21.57 -11.41
N GLY A 177 -7.51 20.30 -11.82
CA GLY A 177 -7.83 19.91 -13.19
C GLY A 177 -9.23 20.39 -13.63
N SER A 178 -9.65 20.05 -14.81
CA SER A 178 -10.86 20.53 -15.51
C SER A 178 -11.97 21.09 -14.60
N GLY A 179 -12.16 22.41 -14.59
CA GLY A 179 -13.13 23.11 -13.71
C GLY A 179 -12.51 23.85 -12.52
N GLY A 180 -11.31 23.49 -12.08
CA GLY A 180 -10.60 24.17 -11.00
C GLY A 180 -9.88 25.45 -11.43
N LEU A 181 -8.56 25.56 -11.19
CA LEU A 181 -7.75 26.69 -11.63
C LEU A 181 -7.45 26.61 -13.13
N SER A 182 -7.53 27.77 -13.81
CA SER A 182 -7.25 27.84 -15.24
C SER A 182 -5.81 27.44 -15.56
N GLY A 183 -5.63 26.53 -16.50
CA GLY A 183 -4.35 26.05 -16.96
C GLY A 183 -3.82 24.82 -16.21
N PHE A 184 -4.36 24.49 -15.04
CA PHE A 184 -3.94 23.33 -14.27
C PHE A 184 -4.52 22.03 -14.84
N GLY A 185 -3.74 20.96 -14.74
CA GLY A 185 -4.17 19.57 -14.87
C GLY A 185 -4.50 18.94 -13.51
N TRP A 186 -4.67 17.62 -13.52
CA TRP A 186 -4.83 16.80 -12.32
C TRP A 186 -3.48 16.29 -11.82
N ALA A 187 -3.30 16.23 -10.51
CA ALA A 187 -2.14 15.62 -9.85
C ALA A 187 -0.79 16.21 -10.34
N GLU A 188 -0.73 17.51 -10.61
CA GLU A 188 0.50 18.15 -11.12
C GLU A 188 1.59 18.24 -10.05
N GLY A 189 1.22 18.35 -8.77
CA GLY A 189 2.19 18.42 -7.68
C GLY A 189 2.92 17.11 -7.45
N SER A 190 2.23 15.99 -7.51
CA SER A 190 2.84 14.67 -7.44
C SER A 190 3.61 14.33 -8.72
N GLN A 191 3.15 14.80 -9.89
CA GLN A 191 3.91 14.70 -11.12
C GLN A 191 5.28 15.38 -10.98
N GLU A 192 5.29 16.61 -10.48
CA GLU A 192 6.51 17.38 -10.24
C GLU A 192 7.42 16.68 -9.21
N PHE A 193 6.84 16.12 -8.14
CA PHE A 193 7.59 15.34 -7.17
C PHE A 193 8.18 14.07 -7.79
N ALA A 194 7.40 13.32 -8.55
CA ALA A 194 7.85 12.11 -9.21
C ALA A 194 8.97 12.36 -10.23
N ILE A 195 8.91 13.47 -10.98
CA ILE A 195 9.98 13.88 -11.93
C ILE A 195 11.29 14.15 -11.16
N ASN A 196 11.21 14.74 -9.97
CA ASN A 196 12.36 15.13 -9.16
C ASN A 196 12.73 14.08 -8.09
N LEU A 197 12.16 12.88 -8.15
CA LEU A 197 12.31 11.85 -7.11
C LEU A 197 13.77 11.48 -6.83
N GLU A 198 14.62 11.41 -7.86
CA GLU A 198 16.05 11.12 -7.73
C GLU A 198 16.81 12.22 -6.95
N THR A 199 16.34 13.45 -6.98
CA THR A 199 16.92 14.55 -6.18
C THR A 199 16.74 14.27 -4.69
N PHE A 200 15.60 13.73 -4.28
CA PHE A 200 15.32 13.38 -2.90
C PHE A 200 15.99 12.06 -2.49
N LEU A 201 16.11 11.12 -3.43
CA LEU A 201 16.81 9.84 -3.21
C LEU A 201 18.34 10.03 -3.05
N GLY A 202 18.92 11.07 -3.66
CA GLY A 202 20.37 11.30 -3.66
C GLY A 202 21.11 10.11 -4.28
N SER A 203 21.92 9.38 -3.49
CA SER A 203 22.67 8.19 -3.97
C SER A 203 21.84 6.90 -3.87
N THR A 204 20.65 6.93 -3.29
CA THR A 204 19.78 5.76 -3.16
C THR A 204 19.16 5.43 -4.53
N PRO A 205 19.22 4.18 -5.02
CA PRO A 205 18.66 3.83 -6.32
C PRO A 205 17.13 3.86 -6.30
N LEU A 206 16.51 4.17 -7.44
CA LEU A 206 15.05 4.18 -7.58
C LEU A 206 14.41 2.85 -7.16
N SER A 207 15.10 1.74 -7.38
CA SER A 207 14.64 0.39 -6.99
C SER A 207 14.50 0.18 -5.47
N ALA A 208 15.03 1.12 -4.65
CA ALA A 208 14.79 1.13 -3.20
C ALA A 208 13.36 1.55 -2.86
N VAL A 209 12.71 2.34 -3.71
CA VAL A 209 11.29 2.70 -3.55
C VAL A 209 10.44 1.50 -3.93
N LYS A 210 9.87 0.84 -2.93
CA LYS A 210 9.16 -0.42 -3.10
C LYS A 210 7.67 -0.24 -3.32
N LEU A 211 7.09 0.83 -2.77
CA LEU A 211 5.65 1.03 -2.76
C LEU A 211 5.32 2.51 -2.59
N MET A 212 4.30 2.95 -3.31
CA MET A 212 3.61 4.22 -3.06
C MET A 212 2.16 3.92 -2.70
N LEU A 213 1.71 4.43 -1.57
CA LEU A 213 0.33 4.33 -1.08
C LEU A 213 -0.26 5.73 -1.05
N LEU A 214 -1.27 5.95 -1.85
CA LEU A 214 -2.03 7.20 -1.89
C LEU A 214 -3.26 7.09 -1.00
N LEU A 215 -3.56 8.16 -0.29
CA LEU A 215 -4.76 8.30 0.52
C LEU A 215 -5.56 9.49 -0.01
N ASP A 216 -6.57 9.21 -0.81
CA ASP A 216 -7.47 10.20 -1.33
C ASP A 216 -8.93 9.95 -0.89
N MET A 217 -9.58 10.98 -0.35
CA MET A 217 -10.97 10.93 0.14
C MET A 217 -11.26 9.75 1.10
N VAL A 218 -10.40 9.50 2.08
CA VAL A 218 -10.45 8.30 2.96
C VAL A 218 -11.22 8.48 4.27
N GLY A 219 -11.79 9.66 4.52
CA GLY A 219 -12.48 10.02 5.78
C GLY A 219 -13.99 10.18 5.69
N GLY A 220 -14.57 10.03 4.50
CA GLY A 220 -15.99 10.26 4.26
C GLY A 220 -16.89 9.27 4.99
N THR A 221 -18.09 9.74 5.42
CA THR A 221 -19.12 8.85 6.00
C THR A 221 -19.54 7.78 4.99
N GLY A 222 -19.72 6.53 5.49
CA GLY A 222 -20.10 5.41 4.63
C GLY A 222 -18.97 4.89 3.77
N LEU A 223 -17.70 5.05 4.20
CA LEU A 223 -16.51 4.64 3.49
C LEU A 223 -16.65 3.27 2.84
N ARG A 224 -16.41 3.24 1.54
CA ARG A 224 -16.32 2.03 0.72
C ARG A 224 -15.27 2.28 -0.35
N PHE A 225 -14.15 1.57 -0.27
CA PHE A 225 -13.05 1.73 -1.21
C PHE A 225 -13.38 1.15 -2.59
N ALA A 226 -12.98 1.88 -3.62
CA ALA A 226 -13.00 1.45 -5.00
C ALA A 226 -11.62 0.97 -5.46
N LYS A 227 -11.54 0.47 -6.69
CA LYS A 227 -10.29 0.08 -7.36
C LYS A 227 -10.11 0.87 -8.65
N ASP A 228 -8.87 1.21 -8.99
CA ASP A 228 -8.53 1.88 -10.24
C ASP A 228 -7.49 1.11 -11.07
N GLY A 229 -7.26 1.57 -12.32
CA GLY A 229 -6.44 0.84 -13.27
C GLY A 229 -4.93 1.10 -13.17
N TRP A 230 -4.47 2.10 -12.41
CA TRP A 230 -3.06 2.37 -12.18
C TRP A 230 -2.54 1.69 -10.93
N THR A 231 -3.45 1.25 -10.07
CA THR A 231 -3.14 0.52 -8.84
C THR A 231 -2.58 -0.86 -9.12
N ASN A 232 -1.59 -1.27 -8.33
CA ASN A 232 -1.13 -2.65 -8.30
C ASN A 232 -2.20 -3.54 -7.67
N SER A 233 -2.85 -4.36 -8.49
CA SER A 233 -4.02 -5.16 -8.08
C SER A 233 -3.71 -6.20 -7.00
N GLU A 234 -2.50 -6.76 -6.99
CA GLU A 234 -2.13 -7.78 -5.99
C GLU A 234 -1.95 -7.15 -4.61
N ILE A 235 -1.26 -6.01 -4.53
CA ILE A 235 -1.08 -5.30 -3.27
C ILE A 235 -2.42 -4.72 -2.80
N GLN A 236 -3.24 -4.20 -3.71
CA GLN A 236 -4.56 -3.69 -3.34
C GLN A 236 -5.44 -4.80 -2.73
N GLU A 237 -5.47 -6.00 -3.34
CA GLU A 237 -6.23 -7.13 -2.78
C GLU A 237 -5.70 -7.53 -1.39
N LEU A 238 -4.39 -7.44 -1.18
CA LEU A 238 -3.79 -7.66 0.13
C LEU A 238 -4.36 -6.70 1.19
N PHE A 239 -4.47 -5.39 0.87
CA PHE A 239 -5.09 -4.41 1.76
C PHE A 239 -6.58 -4.67 1.98
N PHE A 240 -7.30 -5.05 0.92
CA PHE A 240 -8.72 -5.40 1.03
C PHE A 240 -8.91 -6.60 1.96
N GLN A 241 -8.03 -7.61 1.87
CA GLN A 241 -8.08 -8.75 2.78
C GLN A 241 -7.74 -8.34 4.23
N LEU A 242 -6.70 -7.54 4.44
CA LEU A 242 -6.35 -7.03 5.77
C LEU A 242 -7.48 -6.24 6.41
N GLY A 243 -8.14 -5.37 5.63
CA GLY A 243 -9.30 -4.62 6.13
C GLY A 243 -10.46 -5.53 6.52
N ARG A 244 -10.74 -6.57 5.73
CA ARG A 244 -11.76 -7.58 6.08
C ARG A 244 -11.39 -8.37 7.34
N ASP A 245 -10.13 -8.77 7.48
CA ASP A 245 -9.61 -9.50 8.64
C ASP A 245 -9.68 -8.66 9.94
N LEU A 246 -9.59 -7.33 9.81
CA LEU A 246 -9.83 -6.37 10.90
C LEU A 246 -11.32 -6.14 11.20
N GLY A 247 -12.23 -6.74 10.45
CA GLY A 247 -13.68 -6.58 10.63
C GLY A 247 -14.30 -5.44 9.81
N TYR A 248 -13.57 -4.83 8.88
CA TYR A 248 -14.01 -3.67 8.09
C TYR A 248 -14.57 -4.06 6.71
N ALA A 249 -15.27 -5.18 6.61
CA ALA A 249 -15.74 -5.71 5.33
C ALA A 249 -16.66 -4.75 4.54
N SER A 250 -17.36 -3.82 5.21
CA SER A 250 -18.18 -2.80 4.54
C SER A 250 -17.33 -1.79 3.77
N ALA A 251 -16.17 -1.43 4.29
CA ALA A 251 -15.24 -0.51 3.64
C ALA A 251 -14.37 -1.22 2.59
N PHE A 252 -14.10 -2.51 2.76
CA PHE A 252 -13.32 -3.35 1.85
C PHE A 252 -14.18 -4.47 1.24
N PRO A 253 -15.14 -4.15 0.35
CA PRO A 253 -16.04 -5.15 -0.21
C PRO A 253 -15.30 -6.18 -1.05
N THR A 254 -15.90 -7.38 -1.18
CA THR A 254 -15.37 -8.45 -2.04
C THR A 254 -15.58 -8.17 -3.53
N ASP A 255 -16.54 -7.30 -3.85
CA ASP A 255 -16.84 -6.85 -5.21
C ASP A 255 -16.87 -5.31 -5.21
N PRO A 256 -15.69 -4.65 -5.18
CA PRO A 256 -15.61 -3.19 -5.18
C PRO A 256 -15.93 -2.61 -6.56
N HIS A 257 -16.41 -1.37 -6.57
CA HIS A 257 -16.45 -0.58 -7.80
C HIS A 257 -15.03 -0.49 -8.41
N TYR A 258 -14.95 -0.52 -9.74
CA TYR A 258 -13.69 -0.43 -10.46
C TYR A 258 -13.69 0.82 -11.35
N PHE A 259 -12.87 1.81 -10.99
CA PHE A 259 -12.65 2.98 -11.83
C PHE A 259 -11.92 2.61 -13.12
N SER A 260 -12.20 3.34 -14.17
CA SER A 260 -11.52 3.14 -15.45
C SER A 260 -10.01 3.46 -15.32
N LYS A 261 -9.22 2.86 -16.22
CA LYS A 261 -7.77 3.14 -16.29
C LYS A 261 -7.41 4.60 -16.59
N SER A 262 -8.41 5.45 -16.82
CA SER A 262 -8.23 6.88 -17.11
C SER A 262 -8.29 7.77 -15.85
N LEU A 263 -8.50 7.21 -14.66
CA LEU A 263 -8.41 7.99 -13.43
C LEU A 263 -6.98 8.54 -13.30
N ILE A 264 -6.88 9.87 -13.20
CA ILE A 264 -5.61 10.56 -12.98
C ILE A 264 -5.62 11.04 -11.55
N ASP A 265 -4.69 10.51 -10.78
CA ASP A 265 -4.50 10.82 -9.38
C ASP A 265 -3.00 10.72 -9.04
N ASP A 266 -2.58 11.12 -7.85
CA ASP A 266 -1.19 11.28 -7.45
C ASP A 266 -0.35 10.01 -7.62
N HIS A 267 -0.90 8.82 -7.34
CA HIS A 267 -0.20 7.54 -7.47
C HIS A 267 0.18 7.16 -8.90
N LYS A 268 -0.54 7.69 -9.90
CA LYS A 268 -0.30 7.42 -11.32
C LYS A 268 1.12 7.73 -11.76
N TRP A 269 1.69 8.82 -11.28
CA TRP A 269 3.02 9.25 -11.71
C TRP A 269 4.13 8.33 -11.21
N PHE A 270 3.94 7.74 -10.05
CA PHE A 270 4.83 6.72 -9.49
C PHE A 270 4.64 5.38 -10.22
N ALA A 271 3.42 4.96 -10.46
CA ALA A 271 3.10 3.76 -11.25
C ALA A 271 3.72 3.84 -12.65
N SER A 272 3.66 5.01 -13.31
CA SER A 272 4.26 5.26 -14.63
C SER A 272 5.79 5.12 -14.63
N ARG A 273 6.44 5.20 -13.46
CA ARG A 273 7.88 5.00 -13.26
C ARG A 273 8.23 3.57 -12.86
N GLY A 274 7.25 2.66 -12.85
CA GLY A 274 7.42 1.25 -12.46
C GLY A 274 7.47 1.04 -10.94
N ILE A 275 7.08 2.02 -10.13
CA ILE A 275 6.94 1.87 -8.70
C ILE A 275 5.55 1.28 -8.43
N PRO A 276 5.43 0.12 -7.78
CA PRO A 276 4.14 -0.41 -7.36
C PRO A 276 3.37 0.63 -6.56
N SER A 277 2.14 0.92 -6.95
CA SER A 277 1.33 1.97 -6.33
C SER A 277 -0.06 1.46 -5.99
N VAL A 278 -0.64 1.95 -4.91
CA VAL A 278 -2.02 1.66 -4.51
C VAL A 278 -2.70 2.96 -4.15
N ASP A 279 -3.90 3.14 -4.67
CA ASP A 279 -4.79 4.23 -4.33
C ASP A 279 -5.87 3.74 -3.37
N PHE A 280 -5.97 4.38 -2.22
CA PHE A 280 -7.07 4.24 -1.27
C PHE A 280 -8.04 5.40 -1.53
N ILE A 281 -9.08 5.12 -2.29
CA ILE A 281 -10.05 6.12 -2.68
C ILE A 281 -11.48 5.61 -2.46
N ILE A 282 -12.34 6.48 -1.88
CA ILE A 282 -13.76 6.17 -1.73
C ILE A 282 -14.45 6.12 -3.10
N ASP A 283 -15.48 5.28 -3.24
CA ASP A 283 -16.34 5.29 -4.45
C ASP A 283 -17.15 6.60 -4.50
N PHE A 284 -16.78 7.46 -5.43
CA PHE A 284 -17.36 8.79 -5.62
C PHE A 284 -18.13 8.97 -6.93
N THR A 285 -18.20 7.93 -7.76
CA THR A 285 -18.76 8.03 -9.12
C THR A 285 -20.27 7.84 -9.17
N ASP A 286 -20.84 7.11 -8.22
CA ASP A 286 -22.27 6.93 -8.09
C ASP A 286 -22.87 8.08 -7.27
N PRO A 287 -23.76 8.93 -7.84
CA PRO A 287 -24.43 9.99 -7.06
C PRO A 287 -25.29 9.47 -5.90
N SER A 288 -25.67 8.18 -5.93
CA SER A 288 -26.33 7.49 -4.81
C SER A 288 -25.35 6.69 -3.96
N GLY A 289 -24.06 6.76 -4.30
CA GLY A 289 -22.97 6.04 -3.65
C GLY A 289 -22.54 6.66 -2.32
N PRO A 290 -21.46 6.14 -1.74
CA PRO A 290 -21.03 6.56 -0.40
C PRO A 290 -20.53 8.01 -0.34
N TRP A 291 -20.07 8.58 -1.46
CA TRP A 291 -19.53 9.95 -1.46
C TRP A 291 -20.12 10.86 -2.55
N PRO A 292 -21.34 11.39 -2.34
CA PRO A 292 -21.99 12.31 -3.31
C PRO A 292 -21.42 13.74 -3.26
N TYR A 293 -20.47 14.05 -2.38
CA TYR A 293 -19.98 15.40 -2.11
C TYR A 293 -18.72 15.77 -2.90
N HIS A 294 -18.20 14.88 -3.72
CA HIS A 294 -17.03 15.11 -4.54
C HIS A 294 -17.20 16.37 -5.43
N HIS A 295 -16.29 17.32 -5.29
CA HIS A 295 -16.26 18.61 -5.95
C HIS A 295 -17.53 19.49 -5.66
N THR A 296 -18.04 19.41 -4.45
CA THR A 296 -19.13 20.26 -4.00
C THR A 296 -18.77 20.99 -2.71
N THR A 297 -19.54 22.03 -2.36
CA THR A 297 -19.45 22.71 -1.05
C THR A 297 -19.89 21.81 0.11
N GLY A 298 -20.49 20.67 -0.20
CA GLY A 298 -20.86 19.62 0.75
C GLY A 298 -19.67 18.79 1.25
N ASP A 299 -18.51 18.89 0.64
CA ASP A 299 -17.28 18.27 1.17
C ASP A 299 -16.74 19.06 2.37
N ASN A 300 -17.38 18.87 3.51
CA ASN A 300 -17.10 19.57 4.76
C ASN A 300 -17.15 18.61 5.97
N LEU A 301 -16.80 19.13 7.16
CA LEU A 301 -16.69 18.34 8.39
C LEU A 301 -17.95 17.56 8.78
N ALA A 302 -19.15 18.01 8.37
CA ALA A 302 -20.40 17.31 8.71
C ALA A 302 -20.51 15.92 8.06
N HIS A 303 -19.71 15.66 7.05
CA HIS A 303 -19.71 14.41 6.29
C HIS A 303 -18.45 13.56 6.52
N ILE A 304 -17.59 13.95 7.47
CA ILE A 304 -16.42 13.17 7.89
C ILE A 304 -16.77 12.24 9.05
N SER A 305 -16.22 11.05 9.06
CA SER A 305 -16.40 10.03 10.09
C SER A 305 -15.07 9.64 10.71
N THR A 306 -14.96 9.72 12.05
CA THR A 306 -13.82 9.19 12.80
C THR A 306 -13.64 7.68 12.60
N ASP A 307 -14.75 6.94 12.43
CA ASP A 307 -14.70 5.50 12.13
C ASP A 307 -14.05 5.22 10.76
N SER A 308 -14.36 6.06 9.74
CA SER A 308 -13.72 5.92 8.43
C SER A 308 -12.23 6.19 8.48
N LEU A 309 -11.81 7.20 9.25
CA LEU A 309 -10.40 7.51 9.49
C LEU A 309 -9.70 6.36 10.23
N ASP A 310 -10.34 5.80 11.25
CA ASP A 310 -9.85 4.63 11.99
C ASP A 310 -9.70 3.40 11.09
N ILE A 311 -10.68 3.12 10.25
CA ILE A 311 -10.65 2.01 9.29
C ILE A 311 -9.42 2.13 8.38
N THR A 312 -9.22 3.31 7.79
CA THR A 312 -8.09 3.57 6.90
C THR A 312 -6.76 3.46 7.63
N GLY A 313 -6.59 4.21 8.71
CA GLY A 313 -5.33 4.28 9.43
C GLY A 313 -4.94 2.95 10.07
N LYS A 314 -5.87 2.24 10.71
CA LYS A 314 -5.62 0.93 11.33
C LYS A 314 -5.29 -0.15 10.31
N THR A 315 -5.88 -0.10 9.12
CA THR A 315 -5.54 -1.05 8.04
C THR A 315 -4.12 -0.82 7.54
N LEU A 316 -3.72 0.44 7.34
CA LEU A 316 -2.34 0.79 6.97
C LEU A 316 -1.35 0.42 8.08
N GLU A 317 -1.63 0.77 9.32
CA GLU A 317 -0.79 0.40 10.47
C GLU A 317 -0.61 -1.13 10.55
N ARG A 318 -1.69 -1.90 10.39
CA ARG A 318 -1.65 -3.37 10.35
C ARG A 318 -0.74 -3.88 9.24
N PHE A 319 -0.81 -3.29 8.05
CA PHE A 319 0.07 -3.64 6.94
C PHE A 319 1.56 -3.47 7.32
N PHE A 320 1.93 -2.33 7.91
CA PHE A 320 3.31 -2.11 8.33
C PHE A 320 3.76 -3.07 9.44
N HIS A 321 2.89 -3.39 10.40
CA HIS A 321 3.18 -4.38 11.44
C HIS A 321 3.43 -5.76 10.86
N GLU A 322 2.70 -6.17 9.84
CA GLU A 322 2.84 -7.49 9.25
C GLU A 322 4.05 -7.61 8.31
N TYR A 323 4.37 -6.55 7.57
CA TYR A 323 5.32 -6.62 6.47
C TYR A 323 6.66 -5.92 6.72
N TYR A 324 6.70 -4.98 7.66
CA TYR A 324 7.90 -4.18 7.93
C TYR A 324 8.37 -4.21 9.37
N VAL A 325 7.78 -5.05 10.20
CA VAL A 325 8.27 -5.36 11.55
C VAL A 325 8.57 -6.85 11.62
N SER A 326 9.75 -7.20 12.17
CA SER A 326 10.16 -8.59 12.29
C SER A 326 9.28 -9.38 13.27
N ALA A 327 9.19 -10.71 13.09
CA ALA A 327 8.46 -11.57 14.03
C ALA A 327 9.07 -11.54 15.45
N VAL A 328 10.38 -11.30 15.58
CA VAL A 328 11.06 -11.18 16.88
C VAL A 328 10.61 -9.92 17.62
N ASP A 329 10.26 -8.86 16.90
CA ASP A 329 9.79 -7.58 17.45
C ASP A 329 8.26 -7.54 17.61
N GLY A 330 7.59 -8.67 17.39
CA GLY A 330 6.14 -8.81 17.51
C GLY A 330 5.35 -8.50 16.23
N GLY A 331 6.04 -8.29 15.13
CA GLY A 331 5.43 -8.14 13.80
C GLY A 331 5.21 -9.46 13.09
N GLY A 332 4.71 -9.40 11.84
CA GLY A 332 4.49 -10.58 11.01
C GLY A 332 5.74 -11.11 10.31
N GLY A 333 6.76 -10.26 10.15
CA GLY A 333 8.01 -10.62 9.45
C GLY A 333 7.82 -11.02 7.99
N LYS A 334 6.73 -10.58 7.35
CA LYS A 334 6.38 -10.89 5.95
C LYS A 334 7.08 -9.90 5.01
N ASN A 335 7.28 -10.28 3.75
CA ASN A 335 7.72 -9.37 2.71
C ASN A 335 6.64 -9.30 1.62
N PRO A 336 5.96 -8.14 1.44
CA PRO A 336 4.87 -8.03 0.49
C PRO A 336 5.33 -8.12 -0.98
N PHE A 337 6.64 -7.96 -1.23
CA PHE A 337 7.22 -7.96 -2.58
C PHE A 337 7.82 -9.29 -3.00
N TRP A 338 7.71 -10.32 -2.17
CA TRP A 338 8.05 -11.67 -2.58
C TRP A 338 7.11 -12.09 -3.71
N GLY A 339 7.62 -12.07 -4.92
CA GLY A 339 6.86 -12.37 -6.12
C GLY A 339 6.64 -11.21 -7.07
N MET A 340 6.75 -9.96 -6.64
CA MET A 340 6.55 -8.80 -7.51
C MET A 340 7.84 -8.33 -8.20
N THR A 341 8.99 -8.68 -7.68
CA THR A 341 10.32 -8.32 -8.21
C THR A 341 11.07 -9.50 -8.85
N GLY A 342 10.33 -10.48 -9.37
CA GLY A 342 10.89 -11.74 -9.86
C GLY A 342 10.93 -12.86 -8.81
N ASP A 343 10.60 -12.58 -7.56
CA ASP A 343 10.54 -13.57 -6.49
C ASP A 343 9.15 -14.24 -6.40
N TRP A 344 8.40 -14.26 -7.52
CA TRP A 344 7.04 -14.81 -7.64
C TRP A 344 6.93 -16.27 -7.14
N PHE A 345 8.03 -17.02 -7.16
CA PHE A 345 8.10 -18.39 -6.66
C PHE A 345 7.94 -18.47 -5.12
N LEU A 346 8.01 -17.34 -4.43
CA LEU A 346 7.80 -17.26 -2.97
C LEU A 346 6.37 -16.82 -2.60
N THR A 347 5.52 -16.51 -3.59
CA THR A 347 4.06 -16.38 -3.41
C THR A 347 3.43 -17.75 -3.20
N GLU A 348 2.19 -17.81 -2.71
CA GLU A 348 1.45 -19.09 -2.59
C GLU A 348 1.41 -19.83 -3.94
N ALA A 349 1.13 -19.12 -5.04
CA ALA A 349 1.12 -19.71 -6.38
C ALA A 349 2.51 -20.20 -6.79
N GLY A 350 3.56 -19.43 -6.51
CA GLY A 350 4.95 -19.81 -6.74
C GLY A 350 5.38 -20.99 -5.87
N ALA A 351 5.01 -21.00 -4.59
CA ALA A 351 5.29 -22.11 -3.68
C ALA A 351 4.60 -23.40 -4.14
N ILE A 352 3.35 -23.31 -4.63
CA ILE A 352 2.63 -24.44 -5.21
C ILE A 352 3.35 -24.94 -6.47
N LEU A 353 3.76 -24.03 -7.36
CA LEU A 353 4.46 -24.40 -8.59
C LEU A 353 5.81 -25.05 -8.30
N ILE A 354 6.62 -24.49 -7.39
CA ILE A 354 7.88 -25.09 -6.95
C ILE A 354 7.63 -26.48 -6.35
N SER A 355 6.63 -26.64 -5.53
CA SER A 355 6.26 -27.93 -4.94
C SER A 355 5.86 -28.94 -6.02
N CYS A 356 5.10 -28.54 -7.03
CA CYS A 356 4.73 -29.37 -8.17
C CYS A 356 5.95 -29.77 -9.01
N VAL A 357 6.85 -28.81 -9.31
CA VAL A 357 8.10 -29.06 -10.06
C VAL A 357 9.01 -30.01 -9.27
N PHE A 358 9.19 -29.76 -7.97
CA PHE A 358 10.00 -30.62 -7.12
C PHE A 358 9.42 -32.02 -7.02
N GLY A 359 8.11 -32.14 -6.85
CA GLY A 359 7.38 -33.43 -6.86
C GLY A 359 7.58 -34.17 -8.19
N ALA A 360 7.44 -33.51 -9.32
CA ALA A 360 7.68 -34.07 -10.65
C ALA A 360 9.13 -34.54 -10.83
N CYS A 361 10.11 -33.77 -10.35
CA CYS A 361 11.54 -34.14 -10.39
C CYS A 361 11.84 -35.38 -9.53
N VAL A 362 11.21 -35.51 -8.34
CA VAL A 362 11.36 -36.69 -7.48
C VAL A 362 10.76 -37.92 -8.14
N VAL A 363 9.57 -37.78 -8.75
CA VAL A 363 8.93 -38.90 -9.48
C VAL A 363 9.77 -39.32 -10.68
N LEU A 364 10.26 -38.35 -11.47
CA LEU A 364 11.11 -38.64 -12.62
C LEU A 364 12.43 -39.30 -12.19
N GLY A 365 13.05 -38.80 -11.13
CA GLY A 365 14.28 -39.38 -10.56
C GLY A 365 14.07 -40.82 -10.08
N THR A 366 12.95 -41.12 -9.44
CA THR A 366 12.59 -42.49 -9.02
C THR A 366 12.34 -43.44 -10.21
N ILE A 367 11.67 -42.95 -11.25
CA ILE A 367 11.44 -43.72 -12.49
C ILE A 367 12.78 -44.03 -13.18
N LEU A 368 13.68 -43.05 -13.29
CA LEU A 368 15.00 -43.22 -13.88
C LEU A 368 15.89 -44.20 -13.07
N ALA A 369 15.88 -44.08 -11.75
CA ALA A 369 16.57 -44.98 -10.87
C ALA A 369 16.04 -46.42 -10.97
N PHE A 370 14.72 -46.57 -11.05
CA PHE A 370 14.08 -47.88 -11.25
C PHE A 370 14.44 -48.48 -12.62
N LYS A 371 14.44 -47.67 -13.67
CA LYS A 371 14.83 -48.10 -15.02
C LYS A 371 16.31 -48.49 -15.10
N ALA A 372 17.21 -47.75 -14.45
CA ALA A 372 18.60 -48.09 -14.34
C ALA A 372 18.81 -49.38 -13.53
N TYR A 373 18.06 -49.60 -12.45
CA TYR A 373 18.10 -50.81 -11.68
C TYR A 373 17.64 -52.04 -12.48
N THR A 374 16.56 -51.92 -13.24
CA THR A 374 16.05 -53.00 -14.09
C THR A 374 16.97 -53.35 -15.23
N LEU A 375 17.59 -52.36 -15.88
CA LEU A 375 18.60 -52.59 -16.93
C LEU A 375 19.83 -53.32 -16.37
N LYS A 376 20.37 -52.90 -15.24
CA LYS A 376 21.49 -53.55 -14.57
C LYS A 376 21.18 -55.00 -14.13
N LYS A 377 19.95 -55.27 -13.74
CA LYS A 377 19.47 -56.60 -13.40
C LYS A 377 19.41 -57.51 -14.63
N HIS A 378 19.04 -56.96 -15.79
CA HIS A 378 19.02 -57.70 -17.07
C HIS A 378 20.40 -58.03 -17.60
N GLU A 379 21.40 -57.18 -17.36
CA GLU A 379 22.80 -57.44 -17.72
C GLU A 379 23.39 -58.58 -16.87
N VAL A 380 23.15 -58.56 -15.55
CA VAL A 380 23.64 -59.60 -14.61
C VAL A 380 22.99 -60.98 -14.85
N LEU A 381 21.83 -61.03 -15.50
CA LEU A 381 21.15 -62.31 -15.83
C LEU A 381 21.59 -62.88 -17.21
N LYS A 382 22.42 -62.17 -17.99
CA LYS A 382 22.96 -62.57 -19.27
C LYS A 382 24.39 -63.12 -19.19
N GLU A 383 25.06 -62.89 -18.05
CA GLU A 383 26.34 -63.54 -17.67
C GLU A 383 26.05 -64.82 -16.80
#